data_2f4ce5b6f543c1736d20264c1d8763f1
#
_entry.id   2f4ce5b6f543c1736d20264c1d8763f1
#
_cell.length_a   1.000
_cell.length_b   1.000
_cell.length_c   1.000
_cell.angle_alpha   90.00
_cell.angle_beta   90.00
_cell.angle_gamma   90.00
#
_symmetry.space_group_name_H-M   'P 1'
#
loop_
_entity.id
_entity.type
_entity.pdbx_description
1 polymer ?
#
loop_
_entity_poly.entity_id
_entity_poly.type
_entity_poly.pdbx_seq_one_letter_code
_entity_poly.pdbx_strand_id
1 'polypeptide(L)'
;TTETTNTDLTLSANGTGTVVIGSIAFKDSTVTNREVDGVFNFEQQGSGYFKIDGTGGFIVPVGSNVQRPAQAYRETGMVRYNTEQRYLEIWDGFSWVSVAGATGSISFSAAEDLAIEYVLTLG
;
A
#
# COMPACT_ATOMS: atom_id res chain seq x y z
N THR A 1 9.68 -26.36 -20.21
CA THR A 1 9.64 -25.36 -21.30
C THR A 1 8.67 -25.83 -22.37
N THR A 2 7.97 -24.91 -22.96
CA THR A 2 7.08 -25.19 -24.07
C THR A 2 7.82 -25.03 -25.38
N GLU A 3 7.57 -25.96 -26.31
CA GLU A 3 8.19 -25.93 -27.63
C GLU A 3 7.29 -25.29 -28.68
N THR A 4 6.04 -25.05 -28.36
CA THR A 4 5.06 -24.44 -29.24
C THR A 4 4.87 -22.98 -28.94
N THR A 5 4.62 -22.19 -29.99
CA THR A 5 4.37 -20.75 -29.87
C THR A 5 3.00 -20.51 -29.24
N ASN A 6 2.88 -19.48 -28.41
CA ASN A 6 1.63 -19.05 -27.76
C ASN A 6 1.01 -20.09 -26.80
N THR A 7 1.86 -20.87 -26.15
CA THR A 7 1.44 -21.82 -25.12
C THR A 7 1.94 -21.37 -23.77
N ASP A 8 1.08 -21.44 -22.77
CA ASP A 8 1.45 -21.06 -21.41
C ASP A 8 2.41 -22.07 -20.78
N LEU A 9 3.31 -21.60 -19.96
CA LEU A 9 4.08 -22.42 -19.04
C LEU A 9 3.31 -22.49 -17.72
N THR A 10 2.85 -23.68 -17.38
CA THR A 10 2.14 -23.89 -16.11
C THR A 10 3.09 -24.53 -15.10
N LEU A 11 3.23 -23.88 -13.94
CA LEU A 11 3.95 -24.41 -12.81
C LEU A 11 2.95 -24.70 -11.70
N SER A 12 2.88 -25.95 -11.26
CA SER A 12 1.97 -26.36 -10.18
C SER A 12 2.75 -27.11 -9.13
N ALA A 13 2.44 -26.82 -7.87
CA ALA A 13 2.94 -27.63 -6.78
C ALA A 13 2.18 -28.95 -6.71
N ASN A 14 2.85 -29.99 -6.23
CA ASN A 14 2.23 -31.29 -6.01
C ASN A 14 1.36 -31.23 -4.75
N GLY A 15 0.08 -31.57 -4.88
CA GLY A 15 -0.85 -31.59 -3.76
C GLY A 15 -0.96 -30.23 -3.07
N THR A 16 -0.71 -30.21 -1.77
CA THR A 16 -0.77 -28.99 -0.95
C THR A 16 0.55 -28.23 -0.89
N GLY A 17 1.48 -28.58 -1.77
CA GLY A 17 2.80 -27.95 -1.79
C GLY A 17 2.79 -26.50 -2.25
N THR A 18 3.99 -25.95 -2.39
CA THR A 18 4.22 -24.56 -2.76
C THR A 18 5.21 -24.52 -3.93
N VAL A 19 4.96 -23.64 -4.90
CA VAL A 19 5.96 -23.32 -5.92
C VAL A 19 6.87 -22.24 -5.36
N VAL A 20 8.17 -22.51 -5.33
CA VAL A 20 9.16 -21.57 -4.79
C VAL A 20 10.20 -21.25 -5.84
N ILE A 21 10.46 -19.97 -6.03
CA ILE A 21 11.51 -19.45 -6.91
C ILE A 21 12.33 -18.46 -6.09
N GLY A 22 13.55 -18.86 -5.73
CA GLY A 22 14.37 -18.07 -4.81
C GLY A 22 13.67 -17.93 -3.45
N SER A 23 13.51 -16.71 -2.97
CA SER A 23 12.77 -16.40 -1.74
C SER A 23 11.28 -16.20 -1.96
N ILE A 24 10.81 -16.18 -3.21
CA ILE A 24 9.42 -15.95 -3.54
C ILE A 24 8.65 -17.26 -3.62
N ALA A 25 7.56 -17.35 -2.90
CA ALA A 25 6.70 -18.52 -2.85
C ALA A 25 5.32 -18.20 -3.38
N PHE A 26 4.77 -19.11 -4.17
CA PHE A 26 3.42 -19.03 -4.71
C PHE A 26 2.61 -20.18 -4.13
N LYS A 27 1.55 -19.89 -3.44
CA LYS A 27 0.64 -20.89 -2.89
C LYS A 27 -0.78 -20.35 -2.87
N ASP A 28 -1.70 -21.10 -3.46
CA ASP A 28 -3.09 -20.68 -3.61
C ASP A 28 -3.14 -19.30 -4.28
N SER A 29 -3.77 -18.32 -3.65
CA SER A 29 -3.86 -16.96 -4.19
C SER A 29 -2.84 -16.01 -3.55
N THR A 30 -1.76 -16.55 -2.98
CA THR A 30 -0.80 -15.76 -2.21
C THR A 30 0.59 -15.83 -2.82
N VAL A 31 1.24 -14.68 -2.91
CA VAL A 31 2.65 -14.55 -3.26
C VAL A 31 3.37 -14.04 -2.02
N THR A 32 4.36 -14.77 -1.54
CA THR A 32 5.08 -14.46 -0.30
C THR A 32 6.56 -14.30 -0.55
N ASN A 33 7.15 -13.22 -0.06
CA ASN A 33 8.59 -13.14 0.12
C ASN A 33 8.94 -13.80 1.46
N ARG A 34 9.68 -14.90 1.42
CA ARG A 34 10.06 -15.66 2.61
C ARG A 34 11.30 -15.11 3.32
N GLU A 35 11.92 -14.12 2.73
CA GLU A 35 13.04 -13.44 3.36
C GLU A 35 12.51 -12.50 4.45
N VAL A 36 12.84 -12.79 5.71
CA VAL A 36 12.39 -12.00 6.84
C VAL A 36 13.01 -10.60 6.75
N ASP A 37 12.18 -9.58 6.90
CA ASP A 37 12.57 -8.17 6.78
C ASP A 37 13.17 -7.80 5.41
N GLY A 38 13.01 -8.67 4.43
CA GLY A 38 13.44 -8.41 3.07
C GLY A 38 12.46 -7.50 2.31
N VAL A 39 12.95 -6.90 1.25
CA VAL A 39 12.13 -6.08 0.38
C VAL A 39 11.55 -6.91 -0.75
N PHE A 40 10.25 -6.83 -0.93
CA PHE A 40 9.58 -7.39 -2.11
C PHE A 40 9.44 -6.27 -3.13
N ASN A 41 10.29 -6.28 -4.14
CA ASN A 41 10.40 -5.17 -5.07
C ASN A 41 9.68 -5.48 -6.39
N PHE A 42 8.78 -4.59 -6.78
CA PHE A 42 8.19 -4.55 -8.12
C PHE A 42 8.72 -3.31 -8.81
N GLU A 43 9.65 -3.50 -9.74
CA GLU A 43 10.32 -2.39 -10.39
C GLU A 43 9.71 -2.09 -11.75
N GLN A 44 9.41 -0.83 -11.98
CA GLN A 44 8.94 -0.34 -13.28
C GLN A 44 10.07 0.42 -13.97
N GLN A 45 10.34 0.05 -15.21
CA GLN A 45 11.33 0.75 -16.03
C GLN A 45 10.71 1.95 -16.72
N GLY A 46 11.48 3.03 -16.82
CA GLY A 46 11.07 4.24 -17.56
C GLY A 46 9.92 4.97 -16.90
N SER A 47 9.01 5.47 -17.71
CA SER A 47 7.89 6.31 -17.26
C SER A 47 6.61 5.55 -16.96
N GLY A 48 6.67 4.22 -16.97
CA GLY A 48 5.51 3.41 -16.63
C GLY A 48 5.14 3.51 -15.16
N TYR A 49 4.06 2.85 -14.79
CA TYR A 49 3.60 2.83 -13.40
C TYR A 49 3.06 1.45 -13.04
N PHE A 50 3.01 1.18 -11.75
CA PHE A 50 2.45 -0.04 -11.22
C PHE A 50 0.95 0.16 -10.95
N LYS A 51 0.12 -0.71 -11.53
CA LYS A 51 -1.33 -0.61 -11.44
C LYS A 51 -1.93 -1.85 -10.83
N ILE A 52 -2.80 -1.65 -9.86
CA ILE A 52 -3.66 -2.71 -9.34
C ILE A 52 -5.06 -2.41 -9.85
N ASP A 53 -5.58 -3.29 -10.70
CA ASP A 53 -6.83 -3.08 -11.41
C ASP A 53 -7.99 -3.75 -10.70
N GLY A 54 -9.16 -3.12 -10.76
CA GLY A 54 -10.37 -3.62 -10.15
C GLY A 54 -11.20 -2.51 -9.53
N THR A 55 -12.38 -2.87 -9.07
CA THR A 55 -13.32 -1.93 -8.44
C THR A 55 -13.35 -2.07 -6.92
N GLY A 56 -12.68 -3.07 -6.38
CA GLY A 56 -12.55 -3.25 -4.94
C GLY A 56 -11.45 -2.36 -4.36
N GLY A 57 -11.02 -2.71 -3.18
CA GLY A 57 -9.97 -1.97 -2.49
C GLY A 57 -8.60 -2.61 -2.61
N PHE A 58 -7.61 -1.87 -2.22
CA PHE A 58 -6.26 -2.35 -1.97
C PHE A 58 -5.96 -2.13 -0.49
N ILE A 59 -5.60 -3.21 0.21
CA ILE A 59 -5.26 -3.10 1.63
C ILE A 59 -3.77 -2.83 1.76
N VAL A 60 -3.43 -1.65 2.27
CA VAL A 60 -2.06 -1.32 2.65
C VAL A 60 -1.71 -2.00 3.97
N PRO A 61 -0.43 -2.07 4.35
CA PRO A 61 -0.07 -2.57 5.68
C PRO A 61 -0.81 -1.84 6.78
N VAL A 62 -1.33 -2.59 7.74
CA VAL A 62 -2.19 -2.08 8.81
C VAL A 62 -1.54 -2.37 10.15
N GLY A 63 -1.49 -1.39 11.03
CA GLY A 63 -0.92 -1.60 12.36
C GLY A 63 -1.05 -0.39 13.27
N SER A 64 -0.70 -0.61 14.55
CA SER A 64 -0.70 0.42 15.58
C SER A 64 0.56 1.30 15.50
N ASN A 65 0.65 2.28 16.41
CA ASN A 65 1.85 3.13 16.51
C ASN A 65 3.11 2.32 16.79
N VAL A 66 3.03 1.37 17.72
CA VAL A 66 4.20 0.54 18.09
C VAL A 66 4.60 -0.43 16.98
N GLN A 67 3.70 -0.70 16.05
CA GLN A 67 3.97 -1.58 14.92
C GLN A 67 4.55 -0.86 13.71
N ARG A 68 4.81 0.42 13.82
CA ARG A 68 5.53 1.17 12.79
C ARG A 68 6.91 0.54 12.58
N PRO A 69 7.37 0.44 11.34
CA PRO A 69 8.71 -0.06 11.08
C PRO A 69 9.77 0.69 11.90
N ALA A 70 10.76 -0.02 12.39
CA ALA A 70 11.89 0.61 13.07
C ALA A 70 12.57 1.61 12.13
N GLN A 71 13.19 2.62 12.70
CA GLN A 71 13.76 3.72 11.91
C GLN A 71 14.73 3.25 10.84
N ALA A 72 15.49 2.19 11.09
CA ALA A 72 16.44 1.63 10.14
C ALA A 72 15.76 1.08 8.86
N TYR A 73 14.49 0.76 8.94
CA TYR A 73 13.73 0.18 7.82
C TYR A 73 12.75 1.16 7.17
N ARG A 74 12.74 2.40 7.64
CA ARG A 74 11.83 3.41 7.07
C ARG A 74 12.43 4.01 5.82
N GLU A 75 11.59 4.13 4.81
CA GLU A 75 11.94 4.83 3.57
C GLU A 75 10.90 5.89 3.27
N THR A 76 11.35 7.02 2.76
CA THR A 76 10.46 8.10 2.34
C THR A 76 9.45 7.59 1.32
N GLY A 77 8.19 7.86 1.55
CA GLY A 77 7.12 7.37 0.71
C GLY A 77 6.47 6.08 1.20
N MET A 78 6.96 5.49 2.27
CA MET A 78 6.35 4.32 2.89
C MET A 78 4.96 4.66 3.42
N VAL A 79 3.95 3.90 3.03
CA VAL A 79 2.55 4.14 3.36
C VAL A 79 2.01 2.99 4.19
N ARG A 80 1.23 3.29 5.22
CA ARG A 80 0.51 2.31 6.03
C ARG A 80 -0.75 2.93 6.64
N TYR A 81 -1.67 2.08 7.10
CA TYR A 81 -2.84 2.51 7.84
C TYR A 81 -2.60 2.35 9.34
N ASN A 82 -2.80 3.42 10.09
CA ASN A 82 -2.63 3.43 11.54
C ASN A 82 -3.97 3.17 12.22
N THR A 83 -4.06 2.07 12.95
CA THR A 83 -5.30 1.65 13.61
C THR A 83 -5.67 2.49 14.82
N GLU A 84 -4.68 3.07 15.49
CA GLU A 84 -4.94 3.93 16.65
C GLU A 84 -5.39 5.33 16.22
N GLN A 85 -4.71 5.87 15.23
CA GLN A 85 -5.01 7.20 14.71
C GLN A 85 -6.16 7.18 13.70
N ARG A 86 -6.45 6.01 13.13
CA ARG A 86 -7.53 5.80 12.14
C ARG A 86 -7.36 6.58 10.86
N TYR A 87 -6.12 6.65 10.37
CA TYR A 87 -5.85 7.29 9.09
C TYR A 87 -4.69 6.60 8.37
N LEU A 88 -4.62 6.85 7.08
CA LEU A 88 -3.46 6.53 6.28
C LEU A 88 -2.32 7.46 6.68
N GLU A 89 -1.13 6.91 6.85
CA GLU A 89 0.05 7.70 7.16
C GLU A 89 1.17 7.39 6.20
N ILE A 90 2.01 8.38 5.96
CA ILE A 90 3.17 8.26 5.09
C ILE A 90 4.41 8.73 5.84
N TRP A 91 5.53 8.04 5.63
CA TRP A 91 6.82 8.49 6.13
C TRP A 91 7.40 9.50 5.14
N ASP A 92 7.59 10.74 5.60
CA ASP A 92 8.07 11.83 4.76
C ASP A 92 9.61 11.96 4.77
N GLY A 93 10.30 11.06 5.48
CA GLY A 93 11.73 11.11 5.70
C GLY A 93 12.11 11.61 7.09
N PHE A 94 11.18 12.22 7.80
CA PHE A 94 11.40 12.76 9.16
C PHE A 94 10.36 12.29 10.15
N SER A 95 9.12 12.21 9.75
CA SER A 95 8.00 11.85 10.62
C SER A 95 6.92 11.11 9.85
N TRP A 96 6.05 10.46 10.60
CA TRP A 96 4.81 9.90 10.07
C TRP A 96 3.78 11.01 10.00
N VAL A 97 3.32 11.30 8.81
CA VAL A 97 2.30 12.32 8.56
C VAL A 97 1.03 11.67 8.08
N SER A 98 -0.11 12.20 8.51
CA SER A 98 -1.39 11.70 8.02
C SER A 98 -1.59 12.11 6.58
N VAL A 99 -2.07 11.16 5.79
CA VAL A 99 -2.61 11.49 4.47
C VAL A 99 -4.06 11.89 4.71
N ALA A 100 -4.30 13.18 4.77
CA ALA A 100 -5.64 13.68 4.92
C ALA A 100 -6.45 13.27 3.68
N GLY A 101 -7.48 12.49 3.88
CA GLY A 101 -8.39 12.17 2.81
C GLY A 101 -9.01 13.44 2.27
N ALA A 102 -9.31 13.45 0.99
CA ALA A 102 -9.98 14.58 0.38
C ALA A 102 -11.26 14.95 1.15
N THR A 103 -11.96 13.94 1.63
CA THR A 103 -13.17 14.13 2.43
C THR A 103 -12.87 14.87 3.74
N GLY A 104 -11.82 14.46 4.44
CA GLY A 104 -11.44 15.12 5.68
C GLY A 104 -11.06 16.58 5.45
N SER A 105 -10.21 16.84 4.49
CA SER A 105 -9.79 18.19 4.15
C SER A 105 -10.94 19.01 3.58
N ILE A 106 -11.67 18.46 2.63
CA ILE A 106 -12.76 19.18 1.99
C ILE A 106 -13.92 19.43 2.95
N SER A 107 -14.30 18.42 3.71
CA SER A 107 -15.37 18.58 4.70
C SER A 107 -15.04 19.64 5.73
N PHE A 108 -13.82 19.63 6.23
CA PHE A 108 -13.36 20.60 7.18
C PHE A 108 -13.35 22.00 6.56
N SER A 109 -12.76 22.14 5.39
CA SER A 109 -12.73 23.43 4.68
C SER A 109 -14.12 23.92 4.36
N ALA A 110 -15.00 23.06 3.89
CA ALA A 110 -16.37 23.46 3.59
C ALA A 110 -17.11 23.93 4.83
N ALA A 111 -16.98 23.19 5.93
CA ALA A 111 -17.61 23.59 7.19
C ALA A 111 -17.00 24.88 7.72
N GLU A 112 -15.71 25.04 7.64
CA GLU A 112 -15.00 26.21 8.05
C GLU A 112 -15.35 27.40 7.17
N ASP A 113 -15.38 27.23 5.89
CA ASP A 113 -15.76 28.27 4.95
C ASP A 113 -17.19 28.74 5.18
N LEU A 114 -18.11 27.82 5.42
CA LEU A 114 -19.47 28.18 5.75
C LEU A 114 -19.54 28.96 7.06
N ALA A 115 -18.79 28.55 8.06
CA ALA A 115 -18.76 29.27 9.35
C ALA A 115 -18.18 30.68 9.19
N ILE A 116 -17.09 30.79 8.44
CA ILE A 116 -16.45 32.06 8.16
C ILE A 116 -17.38 32.96 7.35
N GLU A 117 -17.97 32.43 6.31
CA GLU A 117 -18.91 33.18 5.49
C GLU A 117 -20.10 33.67 6.28
N TYR A 118 -20.63 32.83 7.14
CA TYR A 118 -21.73 33.18 8.01
C TYR A 118 -21.34 34.30 8.96
N VAL A 119 -20.20 34.20 9.58
CA VAL A 119 -19.69 35.24 10.49
C VAL A 119 -19.47 36.55 9.75
N LEU A 120 -18.90 36.51 8.58
CA LEU A 120 -18.70 37.68 7.73
C LEU A 120 -20.01 38.35 7.33
N THR A 121 -21.03 37.55 7.08
CA THR A 121 -22.34 38.04 6.74
C THR A 121 -23.00 38.71 7.91
N LEU A 122 -22.82 38.19 9.12
CA LEU A 122 -23.39 38.76 10.35
C LEU A 122 -22.57 39.93 10.88
N GLY A 123 -21.30 39.91 10.62
CA GLY A 123 -20.37 40.94 11.06
C GLY A 123 -20.28 42.10 10.13
#